data_4c8fb1a9d0dc60480b9a7f7aa0eaa70c
#
_entry.id   4c8fb1a9d0dc60480b9a7f7aa0eaa70c
#
_cell.length_a   1.000
_cell.length_b   1.000
_cell.length_c   1.000
_cell.angle_alpha   90.00
_cell.angle_beta   90.00
_cell.angle_gamma   90.00
#
_symmetry.space_group_name_H-M   'P 1'
#
loop_
_entity.id
_entity.type
_entity.pdbx_description
1 polymer ?
#
loop_
_entity_poly.entity_id
_entity_poly.type
_entity_poly.pdbx_seq_one_letter_code
_entity_poly.pdbx_strand_id
1 'polypeptide(L)'
;MKATGLLKRSRSPIVAFMFLLIGVSSSAQRTPALDDPDTLPDAPQIFSTTAQKFRVIPIKGLSRPFAMAFLPDGDLLITERAGRLRVVRNGVVDAQPIAGVPNVLDLRLKGLQDLALHPRFAENRLIYFTYYKPKPGEEDVATATLARARWDGGYALAEVRDLFVADAWCATPSASRIVFDRDGKIFMTVGVPIRGRPGTAQPEDSQSPGNHAGKVLRLNDDGSVPSDNPFVGKPGYRPEIYALGIRNILGLVIHPETGELWENENGPMGGDEINIIKPGRNYGWPVVSYGRAYNGDPIGDTSGPLTTDHTAPGMESPFLFWVPSIAPSGLTFYSGERFERWKGNIFVGGMRGTLLQRIVLNAKGLPITRETMLSELKQRIRDVRQGPDGLLYVLTDETHGALLRLEPVPAKANTAAAEPGQGQR
;
A
#
# COMPACT_ATOMS: atom_id res chain seq x y z
N MET A 1 23.58 36.07 86.72
CA MET A 1 22.60 37.18 86.55
C MET A 1 21.90 37.01 85.23
N LYS A 2 20.55 36.92 85.35
CA LYS A 2 19.65 36.60 84.23
C LYS A 2 19.38 37.81 83.38
N ALA A 3 19.31 37.65 82.04
CA ALA A 3 18.68 38.60 81.18
C ALA A 3 17.89 37.83 80.09
N THR A 4 16.59 37.91 80.24
CA THR A 4 15.52 37.39 79.38
C THR A 4 15.34 38.32 78.15
N GLY A 5 15.48 37.81 76.98
CA GLY A 5 15.17 38.53 75.70
C GLY A 5 13.89 37.96 75.07
N LEU A 6 12.84 38.79 75.00
CA LEU A 6 11.56 38.50 74.32
C LEU A 6 11.73 38.49 72.80
N LEU A 7 11.43 37.39 72.18
CA LEU A 7 11.28 37.32 70.76
C LEU A 7 9.83 37.58 70.33
N LYS A 8 9.60 38.71 69.70
CA LYS A 8 8.36 39.04 68.97
C LYS A 8 8.11 38.10 67.82
N ARG A 9 7.05 37.35 67.84
CA ARG A 9 6.56 36.57 66.67
C ARG A 9 5.83 37.52 65.73
N SER A 10 6.38 37.71 64.57
CA SER A 10 5.69 38.34 63.43
C SER A 10 4.77 37.28 62.76
N ARG A 11 3.51 37.58 62.62
CA ARG A 11 2.51 36.80 61.88
C ARG A 11 2.50 37.33 60.43
N SER A 12 3.04 36.56 59.51
CA SER A 12 2.82 36.79 58.08
C SER A 12 1.52 36.11 57.63
N PRO A 13 0.71 36.75 56.82
CA PRO A 13 -0.51 36.11 56.28
C PRO A 13 -0.15 35.09 55.21
N ILE A 14 -0.66 33.86 55.35
CA ILE A 14 -0.62 32.81 54.33
C ILE A 14 -1.60 33.21 53.25
N VAL A 15 -1.08 33.65 52.10
CA VAL A 15 -1.87 33.80 50.87
C VAL A 15 -2.03 32.39 50.27
N ALA A 16 -3.21 31.83 50.40
CA ALA A 16 -3.55 30.58 49.74
C ALA A 16 -3.70 30.82 48.22
N PHE A 17 -2.71 30.42 47.43
CA PHE A 17 -2.86 30.34 46.00
C PHE A 17 -3.70 29.09 45.67
N MET A 18 -4.95 29.33 45.32
CA MET A 18 -5.85 28.33 44.81
C MET A 18 -5.42 28.04 43.36
N PHE A 19 -4.63 26.96 43.13
CA PHE A 19 -4.35 26.46 41.80
C PHE A 19 -5.64 25.91 41.20
N LEU A 20 -6.23 26.68 40.31
CA LEU A 20 -7.29 26.21 39.41
C LEU A 20 -6.65 25.23 38.41
N LEU A 21 -6.76 23.93 38.69
CA LEU A 21 -6.45 22.89 37.72
C LEU A 21 -7.47 22.98 36.60
N ILE A 22 -7.13 23.76 35.54
CA ILE A 22 -7.82 23.67 34.28
C ILE A 22 -7.40 22.33 33.70
N GLY A 23 -8.24 21.33 33.87
CA GLY A 23 -8.14 20.06 33.16
C GLY A 23 -8.25 20.33 31.66
N VAL A 24 -7.12 20.47 30.99
CA VAL A 24 -7.07 20.39 29.54
C VAL A 24 -7.39 18.94 29.17
N SER A 25 -8.68 18.66 29.00
CA SER A 25 -9.11 17.46 28.32
C SER A 25 -8.47 17.51 26.93
N SER A 26 -7.39 16.78 26.76
CA SER A 26 -6.86 16.44 25.45
C SER A 26 -7.92 15.58 24.76
N SER A 27 -8.93 16.24 24.19
CA SER A 27 -9.72 15.64 23.14
C SER A 27 -8.72 15.37 22.02
N ALA A 28 -8.30 14.10 21.89
CA ALA A 28 -7.68 13.64 20.68
C ALA A 28 -8.59 14.13 19.55
N GLN A 29 -8.15 15.15 18.84
CA GLN A 29 -8.82 15.61 17.65
C GLN A 29 -8.88 14.38 16.75
N ARG A 30 -10.05 13.73 16.71
CA ARG A 30 -10.44 12.90 15.59
C ARG A 30 -10.21 13.80 14.40
N THR A 31 -9.22 13.48 13.59
CA THR A 31 -9.13 14.03 12.23
C THR A 31 -10.54 13.84 11.68
N PRO A 32 -11.27 14.88 11.28
CA PRO A 32 -12.55 14.69 10.64
C PRO A 32 -12.29 13.65 9.55
N ALA A 33 -13.14 12.64 9.47
CA ALA A 33 -13.27 11.94 8.21
C ALA A 33 -13.45 13.06 7.21
N LEU A 34 -12.46 13.29 6.34
CA LEU A 34 -12.63 14.19 5.22
C LEU A 34 -13.86 13.62 4.53
N ASP A 35 -15.00 14.29 4.73
CA ASP A 35 -16.17 14.07 3.90
C ASP A 35 -15.66 14.33 2.50
N ASP A 36 -15.50 13.27 1.77
CA ASP A 36 -14.80 13.18 0.53
C ASP A 36 -15.72 13.77 -0.52
N PRO A 37 -15.53 15.03 -0.94
CA PRO A 37 -16.39 15.55 -1.97
C PRO A 37 -16.18 14.70 -3.21
N ASP A 38 -17.25 14.28 -3.85
CA ASP A 38 -17.18 13.67 -5.18
C ASP A 38 -16.62 14.73 -6.14
N THR A 39 -15.29 14.85 -6.16
CA THR A 39 -14.56 15.81 -6.98
C THR A 39 -14.21 15.25 -8.35
N LEU A 40 -14.48 13.96 -8.57
CA LEU A 40 -14.23 13.33 -9.85
C LEU A 40 -15.23 13.83 -10.90
N PRO A 41 -14.74 14.25 -12.08
CA PRO A 41 -15.62 14.64 -13.17
C PRO A 41 -16.43 13.44 -13.66
N ASP A 42 -17.63 13.69 -14.21
CA ASP A 42 -18.43 12.63 -14.87
C ASP A 42 -17.96 12.36 -16.29
N ALA A 43 -17.34 13.34 -16.93
CA ALA A 43 -16.84 13.24 -18.30
C ALA A 43 -15.32 12.98 -18.32
N PRO A 44 -14.84 12.31 -19.37
CA PRO A 44 -13.40 12.10 -19.58
C PRO A 44 -12.63 13.43 -19.64
N GLN A 45 -11.46 13.48 -19.00
CA GLN A 45 -10.57 14.64 -18.99
C GLN A 45 -9.22 14.30 -19.63
N ILE A 46 -8.58 15.30 -20.25
CA ILE A 46 -7.27 15.18 -20.87
C ILE A 46 -6.20 15.76 -19.94
N PHE A 47 -5.17 14.97 -19.70
CA PHE A 47 -3.99 15.32 -18.95
C PHE A 47 -2.75 15.24 -19.84
N SER A 48 -1.65 15.84 -19.37
CA SER A 48 -0.39 15.84 -20.08
C SER A 48 0.75 15.43 -19.16
N THR A 49 1.64 14.62 -19.68
CA THR A 49 2.98 14.37 -19.12
C THR A 49 4.02 15.02 -20.01
N THR A 50 5.27 15.03 -19.54
CA THR A 50 6.42 15.40 -20.39
C THR A 50 6.57 14.49 -21.61
N ALA A 51 6.06 13.25 -21.51
CA ALA A 51 6.17 12.26 -22.57
C ALA A 51 5.03 12.36 -23.58
N GLN A 52 3.77 12.47 -23.13
CA GLN A 52 2.59 12.43 -23.99
C GLN A 52 1.32 12.89 -23.28
N LYS A 53 0.27 13.15 -24.06
CA LYS A 53 -1.09 13.39 -23.57
C LYS A 53 -1.83 12.08 -23.39
N PHE A 54 -2.72 12.07 -22.41
CA PHE A 54 -3.59 10.91 -22.14
C PHE A 54 -4.96 11.41 -21.64
N ARG A 55 -5.96 10.56 -21.79
CA ARG A 55 -7.32 10.79 -21.34
C ARG A 55 -7.62 9.90 -20.15
N VAL A 56 -8.26 10.43 -19.12
CA VAL A 56 -8.74 9.70 -17.95
C VAL A 56 -10.25 9.56 -18.04
N ILE A 57 -10.73 8.32 -17.97
CA ILE A 57 -12.16 7.98 -17.98
C ILE A 57 -12.52 7.47 -16.60
N PRO A 58 -13.32 8.20 -15.81
CA PRO A 58 -13.77 7.76 -14.50
C PRO A 58 -14.93 6.75 -14.61
N ILE A 59 -14.82 5.66 -13.87
CA ILE A 59 -15.85 4.63 -13.70
C ILE A 59 -16.22 4.65 -12.22
N LYS A 60 -17.29 5.36 -11.88
CA LYS A 60 -17.76 5.62 -10.51
C LYS A 60 -18.60 4.46 -9.96
N GLY A 61 -18.90 4.51 -8.66
CA GLY A 61 -19.79 3.54 -7.98
C GLY A 61 -19.08 2.56 -7.07
N LEU A 62 -17.80 2.80 -6.77
CA LEU A 62 -17.01 2.06 -5.79
C LEU A 62 -16.98 2.81 -4.45
N SER A 63 -16.66 2.10 -3.37
CA SER A 63 -16.47 2.70 -2.05
C SER A 63 -15.22 2.14 -1.39
N ARG A 64 -14.22 2.99 -1.21
CA ARG A 64 -12.91 2.64 -0.67
C ARG A 64 -12.34 1.37 -1.30
N PRO A 65 -12.24 1.32 -2.65
CA PRO A 65 -11.65 0.16 -3.32
C PRO A 65 -10.19 -0.01 -2.91
N PHE A 66 -9.72 -1.27 -2.85
CA PHE A 66 -8.36 -1.56 -2.40
C PHE A 66 -7.49 -2.15 -3.51
N ALA A 67 -7.98 -3.13 -4.23
CA ALA A 67 -7.22 -3.80 -5.29
C ALA A 67 -8.13 -4.21 -6.45
N MET A 68 -7.52 -4.43 -7.62
CA MET A 68 -8.21 -4.91 -8.82
C MET A 68 -7.50 -6.12 -9.42
N ALA A 69 -8.25 -7.00 -10.10
CA ALA A 69 -7.71 -8.08 -10.91
C ALA A 69 -8.48 -8.14 -12.24
N PHE A 70 -7.74 -8.27 -13.35
CA PHE A 70 -8.34 -8.38 -14.68
C PHE A 70 -8.72 -9.82 -14.96
N LEU A 71 -9.94 -10.02 -15.42
CA LEU A 71 -10.45 -11.29 -15.91
C LEU A 71 -9.99 -11.53 -17.37
N PRO A 72 -9.97 -12.79 -17.83
CA PRO A 72 -9.54 -13.10 -19.21
C PRO A 72 -10.39 -12.43 -20.31
N ASP A 73 -11.63 -12.07 -20.02
CA ASP A 73 -12.56 -11.37 -20.93
C ASP A 73 -12.40 -9.83 -20.89
N GLY A 74 -11.53 -9.30 -20.02
CA GLY A 74 -11.29 -7.87 -19.86
C GLY A 74 -12.13 -7.20 -18.78
N ASP A 75 -13.11 -7.88 -18.20
CA ASP A 75 -13.81 -7.41 -16.99
C ASP A 75 -12.86 -7.39 -15.79
N LEU A 76 -13.27 -6.75 -14.69
CA LEU A 76 -12.44 -6.64 -13.49
C LEU A 76 -13.18 -7.10 -12.24
N LEU A 77 -12.44 -7.76 -11.36
CA LEU A 77 -12.81 -7.90 -9.95
C LEU A 77 -12.14 -6.80 -9.14
N ILE A 78 -12.87 -6.19 -8.22
CA ILE A 78 -12.37 -5.12 -7.34
C ILE A 78 -12.78 -5.43 -5.90
N THR A 79 -11.81 -5.37 -4.98
CA THR A 79 -12.07 -5.45 -3.55
C THR A 79 -12.39 -4.08 -2.99
N GLU A 80 -13.40 -3.99 -2.13
CA GLU A 80 -13.69 -2.82 -1.29
C GLU A 80 -13.42 -3.17 0.17
N ARG A 81 -12.74 -2.30 0.91
CA ARG A 81 -12.27 -2.58 2.28
C ARG A 81 -13.34 -3.09 3.22
N ALA A 82 -14.57 -2.62 3.07
CA ALA A 82 -15.71 -3.06 3.89
C ALA A 82 -16.12 -4.54 3.68
N GLY A 83 -15.34 -5.33 2.94
CA GLY A 83 -15.61 -6.75 2.71
C GLY A 83 -16.49 -7.03 1.49
N ARG A 84 -16.63 -6.07 0.58
CA ARG A 84 -17.37 -6.30 -0.67
C ARG A 84 -16.40 -6.62 -1.81
N LEU A 85 -16.74 -7.65 -2.57
CA LEU A 85 -16.09 -7.97 -3.84
C LEU A 85 -17.02 -7.52 -4.97
N ARG A 86 -16.53 -6.67 -5.86
CA ARG A 86 -17.29 -6.05 -6.95
C ARG A 86 -16.80 -6.53 -8.30
N VAL A 87 -17.69 -6.48 -9.28
CA VAL A 87 -17.35 -6.71 -10.68
C VAL A 87 -17.55 -5.41 -11.45
N VAL A 88 -16.63 -5.12 -12.38
CA VAL A 88 -16.79 -4.08 -13.41
C VAL A 88 -16.91 -4.80 -14.74
N ARG A 89 -18.07 -4.66 -15.39
CA ARG A 89 -18.37 -5.26 -16.70
C ARG A 89 -18.58 -4.17 -17.74
N ASN A 90 -17.87 -4.29 -18.86
CA ASN A 90 -17.97 -3.29 -19.94
C ASN A 90 -17.82 -1.83 -19.45
N GLY A 91 -16.97 -1.60 -18.45
CA GLY A 91 -16.74 -0.25 -17.89
C GLY A 91 -17.85 0.24 -16.94
N VAL A 92 -18.71 -0.64 -16.45
CA VAL A 92 -19.77 -0.31 -15.48
C VAL A 92 -19.60 -1.18 -14.24
N VAL A 93 -19.64 -0.55 -13.05
CA VAL A 93 -19.64 -1.27 -11.77
C VAL A 93 -20.98 -1.97 -11.60
N ASP A 94 -20.97 -3.30 -11.49
CA ASP A 94 -22.19 -4.06 -11.20
C ASP A 94 -22.76 -3.63 -9.84
N ALA A 95 -24.06 -3.37 -9.78
CA ALA A 95 -24.72 -2.93 -8.56
C ALA A 95 -24.68 -4.00 -7.45
N GLN A 96 -24.73 -5.28 -7.83
CA GLN A 96 -24.72 -6.39 -6.90
C GLN A 96 -23.30 -6.85 -6.57
N PRO A 97 -22.87 -6.84 -5.29
CA PRO A 97 -21.59 -7.42 -4.91
C PRO A 97 -21.62 -8.95 -4.96
N ILE A 98 -20.45 -9.57 -5.10
CA ILE A 98 -20.28 -11.01 -5.01
C ILE A 98 -20.33 -11.42 -3.53
N ALA A 99 -21.24 -12.31 -3.17
CA ALA A 99 -21.39 -12.84 -1.82
C ALA A 99 -20.34 -13.91 -1.49
N GLY A 100 -20.17 -14.22 -0.20
CA GLY A 100 -19.28 -15.30 0.27
C GLY A 100 -17.90 -14.83 0.72
N VAL A 101 -17.60 -13.54 0.69
CA VAL A 101 -16.39 -13.00 1.33
C VAL A 101 -16.48 -13.26 2.84
N PRO A 102 -15.40 -13.76 3.50
CA PRO A 102 -15.40 -13.94 4.95
C PRO A 102 -15.68 -12.65 5.72
N ASN A 103 -16.05 -12.79 7.01
CA ASN A 103 -16.16 -11.63 7.89
C ASN A 103 -14.79 -10.95 8.03
N VAL A 104 -14.72 -9.66 7.72
CA VAL A 104 -13.50 -8.86 7.78
C VAL A 104 -13.60 -7.81 8.88
N LEU A 105 -12.49 -7.46 9.51
CA LEU A 105 -12.43 -6.31 10.39
C LEU A 105 -12.19 -5.05 9.55
N ASP A 106 -13.24 -4.32 9.18
CA ASP A 106 -13.13 -3.01 8.51
C ASP A 106 -12.91 -1.90 9.56
N LEU A 107 -11.66 -1.72 9.96
CA LEU A 107 -11.26 -0.68 10.88
C LEU A 107 -10.00 0.02 10.37
N ARG A 108 -10.08 1.31 10.05
CA ARG A 108 -8.99 2.12 9.51
C ARG A 108 -8.49 1.61 8.15
N LEU A 109 -7.28 1.00 8.08
CA LEU A 109 -6.73 0.41 6.85
C LEU A 109 -6.97 -1.10 6.73
N LYS A 110 -7.53 -1.74 7.75
CA LYS A 110 -7.91 -3.16 7.72
C LYS A 110 -9.12 -3.38 6.83
N GLY A 111 -9.51 -4.61 6.62
CA GLY A 111 -10.67 -4.98 5.81
C GLY A 111 -10.31 -6.04 4.78
N LEU A 112 -11.09 -6.10 3.70
CA LEU A 112 -10.75 -6.87 2.51
C LEU A 112 -9.68 -6.09 1.72
N GLN A 113 -8.61 -6.77 1.34
CA GLN A 113 -7.43 -6.10 0.77
C GLN A 113 -7.10 -6.60 -0.64
N ASP A 114 -5.95 -7.21 -0.84
CA ASP A 114 -5.49 -7.56 -2.19
C ASP A 114 -6.23 -8.75 -2.79
N LEU A 115 -6.17 -8.83 -4.11
CA LEU A 115 -6.83 -9.85 -4.93
C LEU A 115 -5.91 -10.26 -6.08
N ALA A 116 -5.80 -11.56 -6.32
CA ALA A 116 -5.10 -12.12 -7.47
C ALA A 116 -5.88 -13.29 -8.06
N LEU A 117 -5.88 -13.44 -9.36
CA LEU A 117 -6.33 -14.66 -10.01
C LEU A 117 -5.21 -15.69 -9.98
N HIS A 118 -5.56 -16.95 -9.84
CA HIS A 118 -4.61 -18.03 -10.05
C HIS A 118 -4.05 -17.97 -11.49
N PRO A 119 -2.75 -18.25 -11.74
CA PRO A 119 -2.17 -18.21 -13.10
C PRO A 119 -2.93 -19.07 -14.15
N ARG A 120 -3.60 -20.14 -13.69
CA ARG A 120 -4.49 -20.99 -14.52
C ARG A 120 -5.98 -20.73 -14.22
N PHE A 121 -6.36 -19.48 -14.01
CA PHE A 121 -7.76 -19.13 -13.66
C PHE A 121 -8.75 -19.58 -14.74
N ALA A 122 -8.39 -19.51 -16.00
CA ALA A 122 -9.26 -19.99 -17.09
C ALA A 122 -9.69 -21.46 -16.92
N GLU A 123 -8.85 -22.30 -16.30
CA GLU A 123 -9.08 -23.71 -16.08
C GLU A 123 -9.75 -23.98 -14.72
N ASN A 124 -9.28 -23.35 -13.65
CA ASN A 124 -9.62 -23.72 -12.28
C ASN A 124 -10.56 -22.74 -11.57
N ARG A 125 -10.77 -21.54 -12.13
CA ARG A 125 -11.63 -20.49 -11.57
C ARG A 125 -11.25 -20.06 -10.15
N LEU A 126 -9.99 -20.26 -9.74
CA LEU A 126 -9.52 -19.92 -8.40
C LEU A 126 -9.11 -18.45 -8.32
N ILE A 127 -9.60 -17.78 -7.30
CA ILE A 127 -9.20 -16.44 -6.88
C ILE A 127 -8.58 -16.50 -5.48
N TYR A 128 -7.61 -15.64 -5.24
CA TYR A 128 -6.93 -15.50 -3.97
C TYR A 128 -7.07 -14.08 -3.49
N PHE A 129 -7.31 -13.90 -2.20
CA PHE A 129 -7.42 -12.57 -1.63
C PHE A 129 -6.89 -12.54 -0.20
N THR A 130 -6.44 -11.38 0.23
CA THR A 130 -6.08 -11.13 1.61
C THR A 130 -7.15 -10.32 2.31
N TYR A 131 -7.33 -10.60 3.60
CA TYR A 131 -8.24 -9.85 4.44
C TYR A 131 -7.75 -9.83 5.89
N TYR A 132 -8.25 -8.91 6.67
CA TYR A 132 -7.99 -8.87 8.11
C TYR A 132 -9.03 -9.68 8.86
N LYS A 133 -8.60 -10.89 9.30
CA LYS A 133 -9.41 -11.82 10.09
C LYS A 133 -9.54 -11.30 11.51
N PRO A 134 -10.77 -11.04 12.02
CA PRO A 134 -10.97 -10.63 13.40
C PRO A 134 -10.48 -11.68 14.39
N LYS A 135 -9.90 -11.21 15.51
CA LYS A 135 -9.52 -12.09 16.62
C LYS A 135 -10.73 -12.33 17.52
N PRO A 136 -11.12 -13.57 17.80
CA PRO A 136 -12.24 -13.84 18.70
C PRO A 136 -12.05 -13.17 20.08
N GLY A 137 -13.07 -12.46 20.55
CA GLY A 137 -13.05 -11.77 21.84
C GLY A 137 -12.33 -10.42 21.88
N GLU A 138 -11.78 -9.94 20.75
CA GLU A 138 -11.10 -8.65 20.66
C GLU A 138 -11.63 -7.83 19.47
N GLU A 139 -12.36 -6.75 19.74
CA GLU A 139 -13.09 -5.99 18.70
C GLU A 139 -12.21 -5.27 17.67
N ASP A 140 -11.00 -4.89 18.06
CA ASP A 140 -10.09 -4.09 17.23
C ASP A 140 -8.83 -4.84 16.75
N VAL A 141 -8.67 -6.11 17.18
CA VAL A 141 -7.51 -6.93 16.79
C VAL A 141 -7.83 -7.85 15.64
N ALA A 142 -6.94 -7.87 14.66
CA ALA A 142 -7.03 -8.76 13.52
C ALA A 142 -5.65 -9.11 12.98
N THR A 143 -5.56 -10.12 12.11
CA THR A 143 -4.34 -10.47 11.41
C THR A 143 -4.58 -10.65 9.91
N ALA A 144 -3.54 -10.41 9.12
CA ALA A 144 -3.59 -10.66 7.68
C ALA A 144 -3.74 -12.16 7.41
N THR A 145 -4.74 -12.49 6.61
CA THR A 145 -5.08 -13.87 6.26
C THR A 145 -5.17 -13.99 4.74
N LEU A 146 -4.53 -15.03 4.19
CA LEU A 146 -4.67 -15.42 2.79
C LEU A 146 -5.82 -16.42 2.68
N ALA A 147 -6.79 -16.10 1.85
CA ALA A 147 -7.89 -16.99 1.52
C ALA A 147 -7.92 -17.31 0.02
N ARG A 148 -8.56 -18.44 -0.31
CA ARG A 148 -8.85 -18.87 -1.67
C ARG A 148 -10.33 -19.17 -1.81
N ALA A 149 -10.87 -18.87 -2.99
CA ALA A 149 -12.22 -19.23 -3.37
C ALA A 149 -12.25 -19.67 -4.83
N ARG A 150 -13.32 -20.38 -5.22
CA ARG A 150 -13.69 -20.59 -6.62
C ARG A 150 -14.77 -19.61 -7.02
N TRP A 151 -14.61 -19.00 -8.19
CA TRP A 151 -15.60 -18.07 -8.73
C TRP A 151 -15.88 -18.34 -10.22
N ASP A 152 -17.12 -18.66 -10.51
CA ASP A 152 -17.58 -19.10 -11.84
C ASP A 152 -18.26 -17.96 -12.65
N GLY A 153 -18.08 -16.70 -12.24
CA GLY A 153 -18.67 -15.54 -12.94
C GLY A 153 -20.01 -15.05 -12.37
N GLY A 154 -20.59 -15.76 -11.39
CA GLY A 154 -21.86 -15.39 -10.75
C GLY A 154 -21.71 -14.44 -9.55
N TYR A 155 -22.76 -14.33 -8.75
CA TYR A 155 -22.81 -13.42 -7.60
C TYR A 155 -22.47 -14.10 -6.26
N ALA A 156 -21.81 -15.24 -6.28
CA ALA A 156 -21.38 -15.91 -5.07
C ALA A 156 -20.03 -16.61 -5.28
N LEU A 157 -19.22 -16.60 -4.23
CA LEU A 157 -18.01 -17.40 -4.11
C LEU A 157 -18.35 -18.81 -3.64
N ALA A 158 -17.66 -19.81 -4.16
CA ALA A 158 -17.72 -21.20 -3.72
C ALA A 158 -16.36 -21.60 -3.10
N GLU A 159 -16.35 -22.66 -2.28
CA GLU A 159 -15.14 -23.28 -1.72
C GLU A 159 -14.21 -22.27 -1.01
N VAL A 160 -14.79 -21.29 -0.34
CA VAL A 160 -14.02 -20.26 0.38
C VAL A 160 -13.33 -20.90 1.57
N ARG A 161 -12.00 -20.74 1.64
CA ARG A 161 -11.21 -21.25 2.77
C ARG A 161 -9.98 -20.38 3.02
N ASP A 162 -9.59 -20.27 4.28
CA ASP A 162 -8.31 -19.71 4.66
C ASP A 162 -7.20 -20.72 4.33
N LEU A 163 -6.17 -20.26 3.65
CA LEU A 163 -4.97 -21.02 3.35
C LEU A 163 -3.86 -20.77 4.36
N PHE A 164 -3.75 -19.50 4.80
CA PHE A 164 -2.71 -19.09 5.72
C PHE A 164 -3.21 -17.93 6.60
N VAL A 165 -3.02 -18.06 7.91
CA VAL A 165 -3.33 -17.04 8.92
C VAL A 165 -2.02 -16.58 9.54
N ALA A 166 -1.66 -15.31 9.33
CA ALA A 166 -0.40 -14.79 9.81
C ALA A 166 -0.38 -14.67 11.36
N ASP A 167 0.73 -15.05 11.97
CA ASP A 167 1.01 -14.78 13.38
C ASP A 167 1.53 -13.34 13.53
N ALA A 168 0.61 -12.37 13.38
CA ALA A 168 0.88 -10.93 13.41
C ALA A 168 -0.35 -10.14 13.88
N TRP A 169 -1.01 -10.63 14.93
CA TRP A 169 -2.21 -9.99 15.48
C TRP A 169 -1.95 -8.56 15.91
N CYS A 170 -2.69 -7.61 15.39
CA CYS A 170 -2.48 -6.19 15.66
C CYS A 170 -3.78 -5.40 15.77
N ALA A 171 -3.73 -4.35 16.61
CA ALA A 171 -4.83 -3.38 16.76
C ALA A 171 -4.69 -2.19 15.78
N THR A 172 -3.49 -1.89 15.31
CA THR A 172 -3.23 -0.77 14.41
C THR A 172 -3.20 -1.21 12.93
N PRO A 173 -3.46 -0.27 11.99
CA PRO A 173 -3.53 -0.62 10.58
C PRO A 173 -2.18 -1.04 10.01
N SER A 174 -2.22 -2.06 9.19
CA SER A 174 -1.15 -2.42 8.27
C SER A 174 -1.78 -2.88 6.95
N ALA A 175 -0.97 -3.23 5.95
CA ALA A 175 -1.46 -3.73 4.68
C ALA A 175 -0.97 -5.16 4.42
N SER A 176 -1.66 -5.84 3.52
CA SER A 176 -1.26 -7.12 2.96
C SER A 176 -1.46 -7.10 1.45
N ARG A 177 -0.42 -7.45 0.69
CA ARG A 177 -0.45 -7.59 -0.76
C ARG A 177 -0.08 -9.01 -1.13
N ILE A 178 -0.57 -9.46 -2.29
CA ILE A 178 -0.21 -10.76 -2.86
C ILE A 178 0.13 -10.65 -4.33
N VAL A 179 1.07 -11.47 -4.77
CA VAL A 179 1.37 -11.66 -6.19
C VAL A 179 1.84 -13.09 -6.42
N PHE A 180 1.47 -13.67 -7.55
CA PHE A 180 2.03 -14.94 -8.02
C PHE A 180 3.35 -14.69 -8.75
N ASP A 181 4.36 -15.52 -8.48
CA ASP A 181 5.54 -15.58 -9.31
C ASP A 181 5.31 -16.47 -10.56
N ARG A 182 6.33 -16.55 -11.41
CA ARG A 182 6.26 -17.35 -12.66
C ARG A 182 6.14 -18.85 -12.42
N ASP A 183 6.52 -19.31 -11.23
CA ASP A 183 6.45 -20.72 -10.82
C ASP A 183 5.16 -21.06 -10.08
N GLY A 184 4.23 -20.10 -10.00
CA GLY A 184 2.93 -20.24 -9.33
C GLY A 184 3.03 -20.22 -7.80
N LYS A 185 4.12 -19.71 -7.22
CA LYS A 185 4.21 -19.44 -5.79
C LYS A 185 3.58 -18.08 -5.47
N ILE A 186 3.09 -17.94 -4.26
CA ILE A 186 2.47 -16.71 -3.77
C ILE A 186 3.45 -15.98 -2.88
N PHE A 187 3.79 -14.74 -3.22
CA PHE A 187 4.35 -13.81 -2.27
C PHE A 187 3.21 -13.08 -1.56
N MET A 188 3.24 -13.08 -0.23
CA MET A 188 2.28 -12.38 0.62
C MET A 188 3.03 -11.44 1.56
N THR A 189 2.56 -10.20 1.70
CA THR A 189 3.13 -9.25 2.64
C THR A 189 2.32 -9.19 3.93
N VAL A 190 3.00 -9.01 5.04
CA VAL A 190 2.39 -8.78 6.35
C VAL A 190 3.04 -7.57 6.96
N GLY A 191 2.32 -6.46 7.04
CA GLY A 191 2.82 -5.23 7.63
C GLY A 191 2.96 -5.34 9.15
N VAL A 192 3.69 -4.37 9.72
CA VAL A 192 3.86 -4.21 11.16
C VAL A 192 3.20 -2.91 11.62
N PRO A 193 2.61 -2.86 12.83
CA PRO A 193 2.03 -1.64 13.36
C PRO A 193 3.10 -0.57 13.65
N ILE A 194 2.70 0.71 13.61
CA ILE A 194 3.56 1.83 14.03
C ILE A 194 3.77 1.81 15.54
N ARG A 195 2.75 1.41 16.26
CA ARG A 195 2.74 1.19 17.71
C ARG A 195 1.82 0.02 17.99
N GLY A 196 2.33 -0.98 18.70
CA GLY A 196 1.54 -2.06 19.25
C GLY A 196 0.97 -1.70 20.61
N ARG A 197 -0.07 -2.40 21.04
CA ARG A 197 -0.47 -2.47 22.45
C ARG A 197 0.09 -3.76 23.05
N PRO A 198 0.23 -3.89 24.37
CA PRO A 198 0.67 -5.13 25.00
C PRO A 198 -0.14 -6.35 24.49
N GLY A 199 0.54 -7.44 24.17
CA GLY A 199 -0.07 -8.66 23.64
C GLY A 199 -0.42 -8.63 22.14
N THR A 200 -0.05 -7.58 21.41
CA THR A 200 -0.17 -7.50 19.97
C THR A 200 1.19 -7.24 19.30
N ALA A 201 1.27 -7.39 17.98
CA ALA A 201 2.49 -7.14 17.23
C ALA A 201 3.06 -5.72 17.48
N GLN A 202 4.38 -5.63 17.60
CA GLN A 202 5.15 -4.42 17.84
C GLN A 202 6.01 -4.06 16.62
N PRO A 203 6.47 -2.81 16.46
CA PRO A 203 7.38 -2.43 15.36
C PRO A 203 8.62 -3.31 15.28
N GLU A 204 9.20 -3.68 16.42
CA GLU A 204 10.41 -4.48 16.57
C GLU A 204 10.23 -5.92 16.09
N ASP A 205 9.00 -6.41 16.02
CA ASP A 205 8.69 -7.74 15.49
C ASP A 205 9.08 -7.90 14.03
N SER A 206 9.25 -6.79 13.29
CA SER A 206 9.78 -6.85 11.92
C SER A 206 11.18 -7.46 11.84
N GLN A 207 11.97 -7.35 12.91
CA GLN A 207 13.30 -7.95 13.04
C GLN A 207 13.26 -9.37 13.65
N SER A 208 12.14 -9.76 14.26
CA SER A 208 12.00 -11.09 14.86
C SER A 208 11.71 -12.16 13.80
N PRO A 209 12.51 -13.24 13.68
CA PRO A 209 12.21 -14.31 12.74
C PRO A 209 11.12 -15.26 13.22
N GLY A 210 10.66 -15.12 14.47
CA GLY A 210 9.71 -16.03 15.13
C GLY A 210 8.23 -15.74 14.87
N ASN A 211 7.91 -14.63 14.17
CA ASN A 211 6.55 -14.24 13.82
C ASN A 211 6.48 -13.68 12.39
N HIS A 212 5.28 -13.31 11.92
CA HIS A 212 5.07 -12.84 10.55
C HIS A 212 4.94 -11.32 10.40
N ALA A 213 4.99 -10.54 11.50
CA ALA A 213 4.86 -9.09 11.42
C ALA A 213 6.09 -8.45 10.74
N GLY A 214 5.86 -7.57 9.76
CA GLY A 214 6.92 -6.91 8.99
C GLY A 214 7.72 -7.84 8.08
N LYS A 215 7.03 -8.72 7.35
CA LYS A 215 7.63 -9.77 6.50
C LYS A 215 7.06 -9.80 5.10
N VAL A 216 7.86 -10.28 4.16
CA VAL A 216 7.39 -10.92 2.94
C VAL A 216 7.44 -12.43 3.17
N LEU A 217 6.33 -13.10 2.94
CA LEU A 217 6.17 -14.54 3.00
C LEU A 217 6.14 -15.14 1.60
N ARG A 218 6.58 -16.38 1.42
CA ARG A 218 6.44 -17.13 0.17
C ARG A 218 5.78 -18.47 0.45
N LEU A 219 4.69 -18.75 -0.25
CA LEU A 219 3.81 -19.89 -0.05
C LEU A 219 3.56 -20.61 -1.38
N ASN A 220 3.22 -21.89 -1.33
CA ASN A 220 2.60 -22.60 -2.43
C ASN A 220 1.15 -22.13 -2.61
N ASP A 221 0.54 -22.46 -3.72
CA ASP A 221 -0.85 -22.09 -4.05
C ASP A 221 -1.90 -22.77 -3.14
N ASP A 222 -1.51 -23.79 -2.40
CA ASP A 222 -2.33 -24.45 -1.37
C ASP A 222 -2.11 -23.89 0.05
N GLY A 223 -1.20 -22.92 0.22
CA GLY A 223 -0.82 -22.30 1.48
C GLY A 223 0.33 -22.99 2.22
N SER A 224 0.84 -24.13 1.72
CA SER A 224 1.99 -24.81 2.31
C SER A 224 3.30 -24.06 2.03
N VAL A 225 4.36 -24.46 2.76
CA VAL A 225 5.68 -23.82 2.65
C VAL A 225 6.48 -24.45 1.51
N PRO A 226 7.01 -23.68 0.56
CA PRO A 226 7.98 -24.15 -0.41
C PRO A 226 9.25 -24.65 0.25
N SER A 227 9.76 -25.82 -0.17
CA SER A 227 10.96 -26.45 0.42
C SER A 227 12.25 -25.65 0.18
N ASP A 228 12.24 -24.77 -0.81
CA ASP A 228 13.35 -23.90 -1.21
C ASP A 228 13.30 -22.49 -0.59
N ASN A 229 12.41 -22.25 0.37
CA ASN A 229 12.39 -20.99 1.11
C ASN A 229 13.68 -20.80 1.93
N PRO A 230 14.17 -19.55 2.07
CA PRO A 230 15.51 -19.28 2.61
C PRO A 230 15.71 -19.66 4.08
N PHE A 231 14.63 -19.86 4.82
CA PHE A 231 14.68 -20.16 6.26
C PHE A 231 14.15 -21.55 6.62
N VAL A 232 13.83 -22.40 5.65
CA VAL A 232 13.46 -23.80 5.89
C VAL A 232 14.57 -24.51 6.64
N GLY A 233 14.22 -25.22 7.73
CA GLY A 233 15.17 -25.94 8.58
C GLY A 233 16.05 -25.06 9.47
N LYS A 234 15.90 -23.73 9.46
CA LYS A 234 16.66 -22.82 10.32
C LYS A 234 15.97 -22.67 11.68
N PRO A 235 16.60 -23.13 12.79
CA PRO A 235 16.00 -23.01 14.12
C PRO A 235 15.64 -21.57 14.49
N GLY A 236 14.46 -21.37 15.08
CA GLY A 236 13.97 -20.05 15.51
C GLY A 236 13.38 -19.19 14.41
N TYR A 237 13.42 -19.63 13.15
CA TYR A 237 12.80 -18.93 12.02
C TYR A 237 11.50 -19.62 11.60
N ARG A 238 10.50 -18.81 11.25
CA ARG A 238 9.31 -19.28 10.54
C ARG A 238 9.68 -19.60 9.10
N PRO A 239 9.42 -20.80 8.61
CA PRO A 239 9.88 -21.24 7.28
C PRO A 239 9.14 -20.55 6.11
N GLU A 240 7.99 -19.91 6.37
CA GLU A 240 7.24 -19.13 5.41
C GLU A 240 7.93 -17.80 5.03
N ILE A 241 8.83 -17.32 5.90
CA ILE A 241 9.49 -16.02 5.71
C ILE A 241 10.42 -16.08 4.49
N TYR A 242 10.24 -15.10 3.59
CA TYR A 242 11.12 -14.87 2.45
C TYR A 242 12.08 -13.69 2.68
N ALA A 243 11.57 -12.60 3.30
CA ALA A 243 12.35 -11.43 3.69
C ALA A 243 11.78 -10.81 4.96
N LEU A 244 12.60 -10.04 5.70
CA LEU A 244 12.22 -9.42 6.98
C LEU A 244 12.69 -7.96 7.07
N GLY A 245 12.31 -7.28 8.14
CA GLY A 245 12.69 -5.89 8.36
C GLY A 245 11.88 -4.89 7.54
N ILE A 246 10.61 -5.17 7.30
CA ILE A 246 9.69 -4.41 6.47
C ILE A 246 8.64 -3.73 7.35
N ARG A 247 8.21 -2.54 6.96
CA ARG A 247 7.20 -1.80 7.71
C ARG A 247 5.78 -2.05 7.21
N ASN A 248 5.43 -1.54 6.03
CA ASN A 248 4.04 -1.60 5.55
C ASN A 248 3.99 -1.49 4.03
N ILE A 249 4.03 -2.61 3.37
CA ILE A 249 3.97 -2.73 1.90
C ILE A 249 2.56 -2.47 1.41
N LEU A 250 2.42 -1.57 0.45
CA LEU A 250 1.16 -1.21 -0.21
C LEU A 250 1.16 -1.41 -1.72
N GLY A 251 2.31 -1.66 -2.32
CA GLY A 251 2.47 -2.11 -3.69
C GLY A 251 3.41 -3.30 -3.78
N LEU A 252 3.06 -4.31 -4.56
CA LEU A 252 3.84 -5.54 -4.74
C LEU A 252 3.68 -6.02 -6.18
N VAL A 253 4.79 -6.24 -6.88
CA VAL A 253 4.76 -6.63 -8.29
C VAL A 253 5.97 -7.50 -8.65
N ILE A 254 5.78 -8.42 -9.58
CA ILE A 254 6.88 -9.11 -10.26
C ILE A 254 7.33 -8.26 -11.44
N HIS A 255 8.60 -7.94 -11.52
CA HIS A 255 9.17 -7.21 -12.66
C HIS A 255 8.92 -8.03 -13.96
N PRO A 256 8.31 -7.42 -14.99
CA PRO A 256 7.84 -8.18 -16.15
C PRO A 256 8.96 -8.87 -16.95
N GLU A 257 10.15 -8.30 -16.98
CA GLU A 257 11.30 -8.84 -17.71
C GLU A 257 12.19 -9.72 -16.84
N THR A 258 12.64 -9.20 -15.67
CA THR A 258 13.63 -9.90 -14.82
C THR A 258 13.02 -10.97 -13.92
N GLY A 259 11.72 -10.88 -13.59
CA GLY A 259 11.07 -11.78 -12.64
C GLY A 259 11.38 -11.46 -11.17
N GLU A 260 12.10 -10.37 -10.89
CA GLU A 260 12.38 -9.92 -9.53
C GLU A 260 11.12 -9.44 -8.83
N LEU A 261 11.05 -9.66 -7.54
CA LEU A 261 9.98 -9.14 -6.70
C LEU A 261 10.30 -7.70 -6.28
N TRP A 262 9.41 -6.78 -6.63
CA TRP A 262 9.51 -5.37 -6.27
C TRP A 262 8.34 -4.97 -5.37
N GLU A 263 8.60 -4.08 -4.42
CA GLU A 263 7.59 -3.56 -3.53
C GLU A 263 7.77 -2.06 -3.29
N ASN A 264 6.72 -1.41 -2.78
CA ASN A 264 6.84 -0.13 -2.10
C ASN A 264 6.23 -0.18 -0.71
N GLU A 265 6.84 0.54 0.22
CA GLU A 265 6.37 0.62 1.59
C GLU A 265 6.29 2.04 2.12
N ASN A 266 5.39 2.24 3.10
CA ASN A 266 5.25 3.51 3.77
C ASN A 266 6.24 3.64 4.93
N GLY A 267 7.02 4.71 4.93
CA GLY A 267 7.65 5.26 6.12
C GLY A 267 6.66 6.04 7.00
N PRO A 268 7.03 6.44 8.23
CA PRO A 268 6.10 7.20 9.07
C PRO A 268 6.00 8.69 8.67
N MET A 269 7.06 9.47 8.84
CA MET A 269 7.14 10.86 8.36
C MET A 269 8.28 10.99 7.34
N GLY A 270 8.02 10.60 6.10
CA GLY A 270 9.06 10.37 5.09
C GLY A 270 9.67 8.99 5.23
N GLY A 271 10.66 8.69 4.39
CA GLY A 271 11.28 7.37 4.34
C GLY A 271 10.35 6.29 3.79
N ASP A 272 9.42 6.67 2.92
CA ASP A 272 8.75 5.72 2.04
C ASP A 272 9.78 5.16 1.06
N GLU A 273 9.66 3.90 0.67
CA GLU A 273 10.69 3.21 -0.11
C GLU A 273 10.12 2.43 -1.29
N ILE A 274 10.96 2.18 -2.28
CA ILE A 274 10.84 1.06 -3.21
C ILE A 274 12.02 0.13 -2.96
N ASN A 275 11.73 -1.16 -2.80
CA ASN A 275 12.71 -2.18 -2.56
C ASN A 275 12.64 -3.30 -3.62
N ILE A 276 13.81 -3.89 -3.93
CA ILE A 276 13.92 -5.14 -4.71
C ILE A 276 14.10 -6.27 -3.70
N ILE A 277 13.07 -7.08 -3.54
CA ILE A 277 13.03 -8.10 -2.49
C ILE A 277 13.81 -9.34 -2.89
N LYS A 278 14.80 -9.69 -2.07
CA LYS A 278 15.67 -10.87 -2.25
C LYS A 278 15.47 -11.88 -1.12
N PRO A 279 15.68 -13.18 -1.40
CA PRO A 279 15.51 -14.21 -0.42
C PRO A 279 16.47 -14.04 0.76
N GLY A 280 15.95 -14.17 1.97
CA GLY A 280 16.72 -14.16 3.22
C GLY A 280 17.25 -12.80 3.65
N ARG A 281 16.89 -11.70 2.96
CA ARG A 281 17.40 -10.37 3.26
C ARG A 281 16.55 -9.61 4.27
N ASN A 282 17.21 -8.65 4.93
CA ASN A 282 16.64 -7.75 5.94
C ASN A 282 16.64 -6.31 5.40
N TYR A 283 15.46 -5.66 5.42
CA TYR A 283 15.24 -4.31 4.89
C TYR A 283 15.27 -3.20 5.97
N GLY A 284 15.63 -3.56 7.19
CA GLY A 284 16.12 -2.65 8.23
C GLY A 284 15.08 -2.05 9.16
N TRP A 285 13.78 -2.04 8.84
CA TRP A 285 12.78 -1.47 9.74
C TRP A 285 12.71 -2.24 11.09
N PRO A 286 12.63 -1.60 12.29
CA PRO A 286 12.74 -0.15 12.55
C PRO A 286 14.18 0.29 12.93
N VAL A 287 15.20 -0.52 12.67
CA VAL A 287 16.60 -0.23 13.03
C VAL A 287 17.15 0.93 12.21
N VAL A 288 16.82 0.96 10.93
CA VAL A 288 17.16 2.05 10.02
C VAL A 288 15.92 2.57 9.31
N SER A 289 15.87 3.85 8.99
CA SER A 289 14.80 4.49 8.21
C SER A 289 15.26 5.84 7.68
N TYR A 290 14.82 6.23 6.50
CA TYR A 290 14.99 7.57 5.93
C TYR A 290 13.94 8.57 6.47
N GLY A 291 13.01 8.11 7.31
CA GLY A 291 11.95 8.93 7.90
C GLY A 291 12.18 9.27 9.37
N ARG A 292 11.16 9.87 9.97
CA ARG A 292 11.10 10.21 11.38
C ARG A 292 9.82 9.64 12.00
N ALA A 293 9.81 9.42 13.30
CA ALA A 293 8.59 9.11 14.04
C ALA A 293 7.59 10.28 13.97
N TYR A 294 6.30 10.01 14.22
CA TYR A 294 5.25 11.04 14.12
C TYR A 294 5.38 12.19 15.14
N ASN A 295 6.17 12.03 16.17
CA ASN A 295 6.55 13.09 17.12
C ASN A 295 7.79 13.88 16.69
N GLY A 296 8.40 13.53 15.54
CA GLY A 296 9.58 14.16 14.97
C GLY A 296 10.91 13.52 15.39
N ASP A 297 10.91 12.56 16.30
CA ASP A 297 12.12 11.88 16.74
C ASP A 297 12.74 11.04 15.60
N PRO A 298 14.06 10.86 15.58
CA PRO A 298 14.73 9.90 14.72
C PRO A 298 14.19 8.48 14.95
N ILE A 299 14.24 7.65 13.91
CA ILE A 299 13.96 6.22 13.99
C ILE A 299 15.29 5.48 13.99
N GLY A 300 15.37 4.39 14.76
CA GLY A 300 16.55 3.58 14.90
C GLY A 300 17.18 3.66 16.30
N ASP A 301 18.36 3.09 16.44
CA ASP A 301 19.11 3.14 17.68
C ASP A 301 19.65 4.58 17.90
N THR A 302 19.06 5.28 18.87
CA THR A 302 19.45 6.65 19.26
C THR A 302 20.44 6.66 20.43
N SER A 303 20.95 5.51 20.87
CA SER A 303 21.89 5.39 21.98
C SER A 303 23.32 5.86 21.62
N GLY A 304 23.60 6.03 20.32
CA GLY A 304 24.85 6.58 19.77
C GLY A 304 24.71 7.99 19.22
N PRO A 305 25.79 8.59 18.70
CA PRO A 305 25.69 9.82 17.93
C PRO A 305 24.74 9.58 16.75
N LEU A 306 23.80 10.53 16.53
CA LEU A 306 22.87 10.48 15.39
C LEU A 306 23.70 10.37 14.11
N THR A 307 23.87 9.15 13.61
CA THR A 307 24.52 8.93 12.33
C THR A 307 23.55 9.37 11.24
N THR A 308 24.06 10.10 10.27
CA THR A 308 23.33 10.40 9.02
C THR A 308 23.22 9.17 8.13
N ASP A 309 23.78 8.04 8.57
CA ASP A 309 23.75 6.78 7.84
C ASP A 309 22.41 6.08 8.07
N HIS A 310 21.56 6.17 7.06
CA HIS A 310 20.29 5.45 6.99
C HIS A 310 20.51 3.98 6.54
N THR A 311 21.68 3.42 6.79
CA THR A 311 22.07 2.05 6.44
C THR A 311 22.74 1.38 7.63
N ALA A 312 22.62 0.05 7.73
CA ALA A 312 23.32 -0.75 8.72
C ALA A 312 23.89 -2.02 8.09
N PRO A 313 25.00 -2.59 8.61
CA PRO A 313 25.56 -3.82 8.09
C PRO A 313 24.53 -4.97 8.07
N GLY A 314 24.43 -5.67 6.95
CA GLY A 314 23.48 -6.78 6.75
C GLY A 314 22.06 -6.36 6.44
N MET A 315 21.78 -5.08 6.27
CA MET A 315 20.50 -4.55 5.83
C MET A 315 20.58 -4.04 4.39
N GLU A 316 19.54 -4.29 3.60
CA GLU A 316 19.46 -3.85 2.20
C GLU A 316 19.04 -2.37 2.16
N SER A 317 19.68 -1.60 1.29
CA SER A 317 19.27 -0.23 0.99
C SER A 317 18.16 -0.21 -0.05
N PRO A 318 17.21 0.74 0.04
CA PRO A 318 16.14 0.85 -0.95
C PRO A 318 16.67 1.25 -2.33
N PHE A 319 15.96 0.82 -3.36
CA PHE A 319 16.17 1.28 -4.72
C PHE A 319 15.88 2.78 -4.88
N LEU A 320 14.87 3.27 -4.16
CA LEU A 320 14.42 4.65 -4.16
C LEU A 320 13.65 4.96 -2.87
N PHE A 321 13.74 6.20 -2.38
CA PHE A 321 12.98 6.64 -1.22
C PHE A 321 12.38 8.05 -1.40
N TRP A 322 11.39 8.41 -0.54
CA TRP A 322 10.73 9.70 -0.53
C TRP A 322 10.83 10.40 0.82
N VAL A 323 11.29 11.65 0.79
CA VAL A 323 11.19 12.62 1.88
C VAL A 323 10.82 13.97 1.25
N PRO A 324 9.63 14.53 1.56
CA PRO A 324 8.59 14.01 2.45
C PRO A 324 7.84 12.80 1.89
N SER A 325 7.07 12.12 2.76
CA SER A 325 6.23 10.98 2.38
C SER A 325 5.13 11.37 1.39
N ILE A 326 4.94 10.54 0.37
CA ILE A 326 3.77 10.56 -0.51
C ILE A 326 2.72 9.52 -0.09
N ALA A 327 3.03 8.69 0.92
CA ALA A 327 2.31 7.48 1.30
C ALA A 327 2.04 6.59 0.07
N PRO A 328 3.09 5.97 -0.51
CA PRO A 328 2.97 5.14 -1.71
C PRO A 328 1.99 3.99 -1.48
N SER A 329 1.34 3.58 -2.56
CA SER A 329 0.42 2.45 -2.59
C SER A 329 0.63 1.66 -3.88
N GLY A 330 -0.38 1.19 -4.58
CA GLY A 330 -0.18 0.36 -5.77
C GLY A 330 1.07 0.68 -6.59
N LEU A 331 1.73 -0.34 -7.09
CA LEU A 331 2.97 -0.29 -7.84
C LEU A 331 2.83 -1.13 -9.11
N THR A 332 3.23 -0.60 -10.26
CA THR A 332 3.31 -1.37 -11.50
C THR A 332 4.44 -0.88 -12.41
N PHE A 333 4.99 -1.80 -13.20
CA PHE A 333 5.80 -1.48 -14.38
C PHE A 333 4.89 -1.39 -15.59
N TYR A 334 5.09 -0.40 -16.43
CA TYR A 334 4.40 -0.36 -17.70
C TYR A 334 5.21 -1.10 -18.79
N SER A 335 4.65 -2.17 -19.30
CA SER A 335 5.28 -2.99 -20.35
C SER A 335 4.47 -3.02 -21.66
N GLY A 336 3.32 -2.33 -21.70
CA GLY A 336 2.40 -2.30 -22.84
C GLY A 336 2.89 -1.43 -24.00
N GLU A 337 2.19 -1.54 -25.13
CA GLU A 337 2.50 -0.78 -26.36
C GLU A 337 1.59 0.45 -26.58
N ARG A 338 0.52 0.60 -25.78
CA ARG A 338 -0.44 1.71 -25.94
C ARG A 338 0.16 3.07 -25.57
N PHE A 339 1.08 3.09 -24.63
CA PHE A 339 1.82 4.27 -24.18
C PHE A 339 3.31 4.04 -24.40
N GLU A 340 3.75 4.05 -25.66
CA GLU A 340 5.11 3.72 -26.07
C GLU A 340 6.19 4.42 -25.25
N ARG A 341 5.99 5.73 -24.97
CA ARG A 341 6.94 6.54 -24.18
C ARG A 341 6.91 6.26 -22.66
N TRP A 342 6.03 5.39 -22.20
CA TRP A 342 5.98 4.95 -20.81
C TRP A 342 6.55 3.55 -20.60
N LYS A 343 6.89 2.85 -21.68
CA LYS A 343 7.45 1.50 -21.61
C LYS A 343 8.69 1.46 -20.73
N GLY A 344 8.76 0.52 -19.79
CA GLY A 344 9.83 0.39 -18.80
C GLY A 344 9.74 1.37 -17.62
N ASN A 345 8.75 2.28 -17.57
CA ASN A 345 8.58 3.17 -16.44
C ASN A 345 7.83 2.50 -15.29
N ILE A 346 8.10 2.96 -14.07
CA ILE A 346 7.37 2.56 -12.86
C ILE A 346 6.26 3.57 -12.59
N PHE A 347 5.08 3.08 -12.18
CA PHE A 347 3.96 3.89 -11.74
C PHE A 347 3.62 3.55 -10.29
N VAL A 348 3.50 4.58 -9.45
CA VAL A 348 3.24 4.46 -8.01
C VAL A 348 2.07 5.36 -7.63
N GLY A 349 1.06 4.80 -6.99
CA GLY A 349 -0.01 5.59 -6.38
C GLY A 349 0.49 6.31 -5.13
N GLY A 350 0.13 7.57 -4.94
CA GLY A 350 0.40 8.35 -3.74
C GLY A 350 -0.88 8.71 -3.02
N MET A 351 -1.05 8.24 -1.79
CA MET A 351 -2.27 8.49 -1.02
C MET A 351 -2.26 9.84 -0.31
N ARG A 352 -1.15 10.19 0.34
CA ARG A 352 -1.00 11.50 0.98
C ARG A 352 -0.77 12.60 -0.05
N GLY A 353 -0.01 12.31 -1.10
CA GLY A 353 0.28 13.23 -2.19
C GLY A 353 -0.92 13.48 -3.11
N THR A 354 -1.99 12.64 -3.02
CA THR A 354 -3.14 12.66 -3.96
C THR A 354 -2.68 12.69 -5.41
N LEU A 355 -1.79 11.77 -5.77
CA LEU A 355 -1.11 11.74 -7.06
C LEU A 355 -0.87 10.33 -7.58
N LEU A 356 -0.67 10.22 -8.88
CA LEU A 356 0.03 9.10 -9.50
C LEU A 356 1.43 9.58 -9.86
N GLN A 357 2.48 8.88 -9.46
CA GLN A 357 3.85 9.21 -9.81
C GLN A 357 4.40 8.27 -10.87
N ARG A 358 4.93 8.84 -11.95
CA ARG A 358 5.69 8.11 -12.96
C ARG A 358 7.18 8.27 -12.68
N ILE A 359 7.90 7.17 -12.57
CA ILE A 359 9.35 7.13 -12.37
C ILE A 359 9.98 6.64 -13.66
N VAL A 360 10.81 7.50 -14.26
CA VAL A 360 11.54 7.19 -15.49
C VAL A 360 12.88 6.60 -15.13
N LEU A 361 13.22 5.47 -15.73
CA LEU A 361 14.50 4.82 -15.57
C LEU A 361 15.40 5.08 -16.79
N ASN A 362 16.71 5.15 -16.60
CA ASN A 362 17.69 5.17 -17.67
C ASN A 362 17.97 3.74 -18.18
N ALA A 363 18.82 3.62 -19.19
CA ALA A 363 19.21 2.33 -19.78
C ALA A 363 19.93 1.36 -18.81
N LYS A 364 20.38 1.86 -17.63
CA LYS A 364 20.96 1.05 -16.56
C LYS A 364 19.95 0.67 -15.49
N GLY A 365 18.67 0.99 -15.68
CA GLY A 365 17.61 0.75 -14.70
C GLY A 365 17.61 1.72 -13.52
N LEU A 366 18.38 2.82 -13.55
CA LEU A 366 18.43 3.80 -12.45
C LEU A 366 17.37 4.89 -12.63
N PRO A 367 16.70 5.36 -11.55
CA PRO A 367 15.70 6.41 -11.62
C PRO A 367 16.33 7.77 -11.95
N ILE A 368 15.81 8.44 -12.99
CA ILE A 368 16.32 9.75 -13.43
C ILE A 368 15.28 10.87 -13.32
N THR A 369 14.00 10.53 -13.29
CA THR A 369 12.91 11.52 -13.20
C THR A 369 11.74 10.93 -12.42
N ARG A 370 11.12 11.77 -11.57
CA ARG A 370 9.85 11.49 -10.90
C ARG A 370 8.85 12.54 -11.37
N GLU A 371 7.87 12.13 -12.15
CA GLU A 371 6.83 13.02 -12.68
C GLU A 371 5.52 12.81 -11.92
N THR A 372 4.96 13.90 -11.40
CA THR A 372 3.66 13.89 -10.74
C THR A 372 2.55 13.98 -11.79
N MET A 373 1.55 13.11 -11.65
CA MET A 373 0.38 13.01 -12.52
C MET A 373 -0.89 12.98 -11.68
N LEU A 374 -2.00 13.44 -12.24
CA LEU A 374 -3.36 13.37 -11.67
C LEU A 374 -3.57 14.12 -10.35
N SER A 375 -2.64 14.98 -9.91
CA SER A 375 -2.78 15.77 -8.68
C SER A 375 -3.96 16.75 -8.75
N GLU A 376 -4.36 17.15 -9.94
CA GLU A 376 -5.51 18.04 -10.19
C GLU A 376 -6.84 17.38 -9.79
N LEU A 377 -6.91 16.05 -9.83
CA LEU A 377 -8.08 15.29 -9.39
C LEU A 377 -8.26 15.29 -7.87
N LYS A 378 -7.19 15.59 -7.11
CA LYS A 378 -7.18 15.62 -5.64
C LYS A 378 -7.65 14.30 -5.01
N GLN A 379 -7.40 13.17 -5.69
CA GLN A 379 -7.81 11.84 -5.28
C GLN A 379 -6.64 11.08 -4.66
N ARG A 380 -6.88 10.40 -3.56
CA ARG A 380 -5.92 9.45 -2.99
C ARG A 380 -5.84 8.25 -3.92
N ILE A 381 -4.66 7.92 -4.41
CA ILE A 381 -4.48 6.80 -5.34
C ILE A 381 -4.12 5.54 -4.56
N ARG A 382 -4.98 4.52 -4.66
CA ARG A 382 -4.87 3.26 -3.90
C ARG A 382 -4.15 2.16 -4.66
N ASP A 383 -4.47 1.97 -5.92
CA ASP A 383 -3.88 0.90 -6.73
C ASP A 383 -3.63 1.39 -8.15
N VAL A 384 -2.63 0.85 -8.80
CA VAL A 384 -2.34 1.09 -10.21
C VAL A 384 -1.90 -0.20 -10.84
N ARG A 385 -2.52 -0.58 -11.97
CA ARG A 385 -2.19 -1.80 -12.72
C ARG A 385 -2.29 -1.56 -14.21
N GLN A 386 -1.49 -2.29 -14.97
CA GLN A 386 -1.64 -2.38 -16.41
C GLN A 386 -2.68 -3.44 -16.74
N GLY A 387 -3.65 -3.09 -17.59
CA GLY A 387 -4.64 -4.01 -18.10
C GLY A 387 -4.12 -4.87 -19.26
N PRO A 388 -4.80 -5.98 -19.58
CA PRO A 388 -4.45 -6.84 -20.71
C PRO A 388 -4.59 -6.12 -22.06
N ASP A 389 -5.35 -5.04 -22.13
CA ASP A 389 -5.50 -4.15 -23.28
C ASP A 389 -4.33 -3.15 -23.44
N GLY A 390 -3.35 -3.20 -22.53
CA GLY A 390 -2.19 -2.31 -22.52
C GLY A 390 -2.47 -0.90 -21.99
N LEU A 391 -3.65 -0.65 -21.40
CA LEU A 391 -3.97 0.60 -20.73
C LEU A 391 -3.54 0.57 -19.25
N LEU A 392 -3.45 1.73 -18.62
CA LEU A 392 -3.30 1.84 -17.18
C LEU A 392 -4.65 2.06 -16.51
N TYR A 393 -4.81 1.41 -15.37
CA TYR A 393 -5.99 1.50 -14.53
C TYR A 393 -5.58 1.89 -13.11
N VAL A 394 -6.33 2.78 -12.51
CA VAL A 394 -6.02 3.38 -11.21
C VAL A 394 -7.25 3.35 -10.32
N LEU A 395 -7.12 2.88 -9.08
CA LEU A 395 -8.17 2.98 -8.07
C LEU A 395 -7.95 4.17 -7.15
N THR A 396 -9.01 4.90 -6.85
CA THR A 396 -8.97 5.94 -5.80
C THR A 396 -9.30 5.34 -4.43
N ASP A 397 -8.84 5.95 -3.31
CA ASP A 397 -9.15 5.49 -1.94
C ASP A 397 -10.16 6.41 -1.26
N GLU A 398 -11.32 6.59 -1.91
CA GLU A 398 -12.32 7.53 -1.44
C GLU A 398 -13.64 6.82 -1.12
N THR A 399 -14.50 7.43 -0.30
CA THR A 399 -15.84 6.91 0.01
C THR A 399 -16.69 6.86 -1.26
N HIS A 400 -16.56 7.89 -2.11
CA HIS A 400 -17.06 7.92 -3.48
C HIS A 400 -15.92 7.54 -4.43
N GLY A 401 -15.45 6.31 -4.31
CA GLY A 401 -14.30 5.79 -5.06
C GLY A 401 -14.63 5.48 -6.51
N ALA A 402 -13.58 5.42 -7.32
CA ALA A 402 -13.68 5.13 -8.74
C ALA A 402 -12.51 4.29 -9.25
N LEU A 403 -12.74 3.63 -10.37
CA LEU A 403 -11.73 3.11 -11.27
C LEU A 403 -11.48 4.16 -12.36
N LEU A 404 -10.26 4.62 -12.52
CA LEU A 404 -9.84 5.54 -13.57
C LEU A 404 -9.12 4.75 -14.65
N ARG A 405 -9.62 4.78 -15.88
CA ARG A 405 -8.97 4.17 -17.03
C ARG A 405 -8.21 5.24 -17.81
N LEU A 406 -6.91 5.03 -18.00
CA LEU A 406 -6.04 5.95 -18.72
C LEU A 406 -5.88 5.45 -20.17
N GLU A 407 -6.18 6.34 -21.13
CA GLU A 407 -6.09 6.06 -22.56
C GLU A 407 -5.15 7.05 -23.26
N PRO A 408 -4.37 6.62 -24.26
CA PRO A 408 -3.57 7.55 -25.07
C PRO A 408 -4.48 8.48 -25.88
N VAL A 409 -4.11 9.75 -25.95
CA VAL A 409 -4.70 10.66 -26.93
C VAL A 409 -3.89 10.56 -28.20
N PRO A 410 -4.49 10.20 -29.35
CA PRO A 410 -3.78 10.13 -30.62
C PRO A 410 -3.07 11.46 -30.91
N ALA A 411 -1.83 11.41 -31.36
CA ALA A 411 -1.19 12.59 -31.96
C ALA A 411 -2.07 13.07 -33.12
N LYS A 412 -2.38 14.38 -33.15
CA LYS A 412 -3.06 14.93 -34.34
C LYS A 412 -2.23 14.54 -35.56
N ALA A 413 -2.82 13.80 -36.50
CA ALA A 413 -2.20 13.59 -37.81
C ALA A 413 -1.84 14.97 -38.36
N ASN A 414 -0.55 15.22 -38.58
CA ASN A 414 -0.15 16.40 -39.34
C ASN A 414 -0.72 16.22 -40.75
N THR A 415 -1.89 16.79 -40.99
CA THR A 415 -2.32 17.07 -42.34
C THR A 415 -1.39 18.17 -42.85
N ALA A 416 -0.21 17.77 -43.38
CA ALA A 416 0.55 18.62 -44.24
C ALA A 416 -0.38 18.87 -45.44
N ALA A 417 -0.91 20.09 -45.50
CA ALA A 417 -1.59 20.56 -46.70
C ALA A 417 -0.61 20.42 -47.86
N ALA A 418 -0.91 19.54 -48.78
CA ALA A 418 -0.29 19.56 -50.06
C ALA A 418 -0.67 20.90 -50.70
N GLU A 419 0.27 21.81 -50.78
CA GLU A 419 0.10 23.01 -51.60
C GLU A 419 -0.15 22.57 -53.05
N PRO A 420 -1.21 23.06 -53.70
CA PRO A 420 -1.43 22.79 -55.11
C PRO A 420 -0.31 23.45 -55.91
N GLY A 421 0.49 22.64 -56.59
CA GLY A 421 1.54 23.10 -57.47
C GLY A 421 1.02 24.18 -58.43
N GLN A 422 1.63 25.34 -58.39
CA GLN A 422 1.45 26.40 -59.39
C GLN A 422 2.06 25.88 -60.70
N GLY A 423 1.18 25.55 -61.66
CA GLY A 423 1.57 25.25 -63.02
C GLY A 423 2.24 26.47 -63.65
N GLN A 424 3.47 26.30 -64.05
CA GLN A 424 4.13 27.22 -64.95
C GLN A 424 3.53 27.11 -66.35
N ARG A 425 3.09 28.26 -66.87
CA ARG A 425 3.02 28.50 -68.30
C ARG A 425 4.25 29.29 -68.76
#